data_3d0d81ef1632a654b2e3bdc0f2d06daf
#
_entry.id   3d0d81ef1632a654b2e3bdc0f2d06daf
#
_cell.length_a   1.000
_cell.length_b   1.000
_cell.length_c   1.000
_cell.angle_alpha   90.00
_cell.angle_beta   90.00
_cell.angle_gamma   90.00
#
_symmetry.space_group_name_H-M   'P 1'
#
loop_
_entity.id
_entity.type
_entity.pdbx_description
1 polymer ?
#
loop_
_entity_poly.entity_id
_entity_poly.type
_entity_poly.pdbx_seq_one_letter_code
_entity_poly.pdbx_strand_id
1 'polypeptide(L)'
;METCTSFNSCSDDNTVLCFKKLSINATTPLRGSRHAAGFDLFSAESKQIPPQSHAILNTDIAIQLLPGTYGRIAPRSGLAAKHFIDVGAGVLDRDFRGSVGVVLFNHHTEAFHVNVGDRIAQLIVEKICTPKLLEVVELDETERGVGSFGSTGKD
;
A
#
# COMPACT_ATOMS: atom_id res chain seq x y z
N MET A 1 21.24 -11.60 15.52
CA MET A 1 20.80 -10.87 14.32
C MET A 1 20.47 -11.93 13.28
N GLU A 2 19.21 -12.24 13.11
CA GLU A 2 18.79 -13.18 12.08
C GLU A 2 18.84 -12.48 10.72
N THR A 3 19.60 -13.04 9.78
CA THR A 3 19.68 -12.56 8.40
C THR A 3 18.55 -13.19 7.61
N CYS A 4 17.73 -12.36 6.98
CA CYS A 4 16.61 -12.78 6.12
C CYS A 4 17.15 -13.38 4.80
N THR A 5 17.52 -14.66 4.76
CA THR A 5 18.30 -15.28 3.67
C THR A 5 17.60 -16.35 2.84
N SER A 6 16.30 -16.63 3.01
CA SER A 6 15.66 -17.65 2.17
C SER A 6 14.23 -17.29 1.78
N PHE A 7 14.04 -16.94 0.51
CA PHE A 7 12.72 -16.72 -0.09
C PHE A 7 12.45 -17.80 -1.13
N ASN A 8 11.70 -18.81 -0.76
CA ASN A 8 11.05 -19.71 -1.71
C ASN A 8 9.60 -19.24 -1.92
N SER A 9 9.12 -19.37 -3.16
CA SER A 9 7.80 -19.07 -3.71
C SER A 9 6.68 -18.74 -2.70
N CYS A 10 5.90 -17.70 -3.00
CA CYS A 10 4.71 -17.27 -2.26
C CYS A 10 3.60 -18.36 -2.29
N SER A 11 3.81 -19.45 -1.60
CA SER A 11 2.81 -20.47 -1.28
C SER A 11 3.02 -20.85 0.18
N ASP A 12 1.97 -20.68 0.96
CA ASP A 12 1.79 -21.20 2.31
C ASP A 12 2.25 -20.38 3.52
N ASP A 13 1.71 -20.75 4.68
CA ASP A 13 1.81 -20.18 6.02
C ASP A 13 3.25 -19.91 6.55
N ASN A 14 4.29 -20.20 5.75
CA ASN A 14 5.70 -20.08 6.13
C ASN A 14 6.45 -18.91 5.45
N THR A 15 5.73 -18.04 4.73
CA THR A 15 6.36 -16.91 4.05
C THR A 15 6.54 -15.72 5.02
N VAL A 16 7.78 -15.23 5.18
CA VAL A 16 8.11 -14.15 6.11
C VAL A 16 8.32 -12.84 5.35
N LEU A 17 7.64 -11.78 5.78
CA LEU A 17 7.87 -10.42 5.33
C LEU A 17 8.84 -9.72 6.29
N CYS A 18 10.03 -9.35 5.81
CA CYS A 18 11.03 -8.67 6.61
C CYS A 18 10.80 -7.17 6.65
N PHE A 19 10.96 -6.57 7.81
CA PHE A 19 10.88 -5.12 7.98
C PHE A 19 11.92 -4.62 8.99
N LYS A 20 12.22 -3.33 8.94
CA LYS A 20 13.12 -2.64 9.87
C LYS A 20 12.44 -1.38 10.41
N LYS A 21 12.50 -1.16 11.70
CA LYS A 21 12.17 0.13 12.33
C LYS A 21 13.33 1.10 12.13
N LEU A 22 13.03 2.30 11.68
CA LEU A 22 14.02 3.35 11.40
C LEU A 22 14.11 4.38 12.54
N SER A 23 13.09 4.45 13.42
CA SER A 23 13.06 5.32 14.58
C SER A 23 12.41 4.64 15.79
N ILE A 24 12.50 5.30 16.95
CA ILE A 24 11.84 4.86 18.19
C ILE A 24 10.31 4.99 18.10
N ASN A 25 9.80 5.88 17.24
CA ASN A 25 8.38 6.11 17.04
C ASN A 25 7.75 5.08 16.09
N ALA A 26 8.57 4.29 15.38
CA ALA A 26 8.08 3.28 14.46
C ALA A 26 7.35 2.16 15.21
N THR A 27 6.14 1.84 14.78
CA THR A 27 5.35 0.75 15.33
C THR A 27 5.39 -0.46 14.38
N THR A 28 5.54 -1.66 14.93
CA THR A 28 5.53 -2.91 14.15
C THR A 28 4.20 -3.06 13.42
N PRO A 29 4.20 -3.25 12.08
CA PRO A 29 2.99 -3.58 11.33
C PRO A 29 2.36 -4.86 11.85
N LEU A 30 1.03 -4.91 11.95
CA LEU A 30 0.35 -6.09 12.46
C LEU A 30 -0.97 -6.35 11.73
N ARG A 31 -1.37 -7.61 11.66
CA ARG A 31 -2.68 -7.99 11.12
C ARG A 31 -3.74 -7.87 12.20
N GLY A 32 -4.90 -7.32 11.85
CA GLY A 32 -6.04 -7.23 12.74
C GLY A 32 -6.69 -8.58 13.06
N SER A 33 -6.50 -9.58 12.18
CA SER A 33 -6.93 -10.97 12.38
C SER A 33 -6.03 -11.92 11.57
N ARG A 34 -6.10 -13.22 11.85
CA ARG A 34 -5.31 -14.26 11.16
C ARG A 34 -5.42 -14.19 9.62
N HIS A 35 -6.60 -13.89 9.11
CA HIS A 35 -6.91 -13.87 7.68
C HIS A 35 -7.11 -12.46 7.12
N ALA A 36 -6.72 -11.40 7.85
CA ALA A 36 -6.74 -10.05 7.32
C ALA A 36 -5.82 -9.95 6.10
N ALA A 37 -6.29 -9.29 5.03
CA ALA A 37 -5.52 -9.14 3.79
C ALA A 37 -4.25 -8.30 3.99
N GLY A 38 -4.33 -7.25 4.82
CA GLY A 38 -3.27 -6.29 5.03
C GLY A 38 -2.70 -6.27 6.44
N PHE A 39 -1.51 -5.68 6.54
CA PHE A 39 -0.89 -5.30 7.80
C PHE A 39 -1.22 -3.82 8.06
N ASP A 40 -1.80 -3.50 9.21
CA ASP A 40 -1.99 -2.11 9.64
C ASP A 40 -0.64 -1.39 9.71
N LEU A 41 -0.57 -0.20 9.12
CA LEU A 41 0.55 0.73 9.19
C LEU A 41 0.21 1.87 10.14
N PHE A 42 1.20 2.25 10.95
CA PHE A 42 1.05 3.24 12.02
C PHE A 42 1.84 4.49 11.70
N SER A 43 1.31 5.65 12.04
CA SER A 43 2.04 6.90 11.93
C SER A 43 3.17 6.97 12.96
N ALA A 44 4.36 7.37 12.53
CA ALA A 44 5.48 7.68 13.41
C ALA A 44 5.54 9.17 13.80
N GLU A 45 4.61 9.97 13.28
CA GLU A 45 4.53 11.41 13.52
C GLU A 45 3.10 11.86 13.82
N SER A 46 2.97 12.98 14.53
CA SER A 46 1.67 13.67 14.70
C SER A 46 1.52 14.74 13.64
N LYS A 47 0.37 14.78 12.96
CA LYS A 47 0.11 15.72 11.88
C LYS A 47 -1.37 16.03 11.74
N GLN A 48 -1.68 17.26 11.39
CA GLN A 48 -3.01 17.68 11.01
C GLN A 48 -3.11 17.73 9.48
N ILE A 49 -4.16 17.13 8.93
CA ILE A 49 -4.48 17.18 7.50
C ILE A 49 -5.67 18.15 7.35
N PRO A 50 -5.47 19.33 6.71
CA PRO A 50 -6.55 20.28 6.53
C PRO A 50 -7.74 19.70 5.74
N PRO A 51 -8.92 20.32 5.82
CA PRO A 51 -10.05 19.95 4.99
C PRO A 51 -9.71 20.01 3.51
N GLN A 52 -10.26 19.06 2.71
CA GLN A 52 -10.10 19.02 1.25
C GLN A 52 -8.63 19.10 0.80
N SER A 53 -7.72 18.48 1.57
CA SER A 53 -6.27 18.54 1.35
C SER A 53 -5.65 17.16 1.56
N HIS A 54 -4.33 17.08 1.47
CA HIS A 54 -3.58 15.85 1.69
C HIS A 54 -2.31 16.12 2.50
N ALA A 55 -1.76 15.05 3.05
CA ALA A 55 -0.45 15.07 3.69
C ALA A 55 0.24 13.72 3.52
N ILE A 56 1.57 13.75 3.52
CA ILE A 56 2.39 12.53 3.63
C ILE A 56 2.68 12.33 5.11
N LEU A 57 2.43 11.12 5.61
CA LEU A 57 2.77 10.68 6.97
C LEU A 57 3.79 9.56 6.89
N ASN A 58 4.86 9.68 7.68
CA ASN A 58 5.89 8.67 7.76
C ASN A 58 5.50 7.57 8.76
N THR A 59 5.80 6.33 8.39
CA THR A 59 5.65 5.18 9.29
C THR A 59 6.95 4.81 10.00
N ASP A 60 8.06 5.33 9.50
CA ASP A 60 9.43 4.96 9.90
C ASP A 60 9.69 3.44 9.87
N ILE A 61 9.03 2.77 8.92
CA ILE A 61 9.22 1.34 8.62
C ILE A 61 9.83 1.21 7.23
N ALA A 62 10.93 0.48 7.10
CA ALA A 62 11.44 -0.01 5.82
C ALA A 62 11.07 -1.49 5.66
N ILE A 63 10.66 -1.89 4.45
CA ILE A 63 10.14 -3.22 4.18
C ILE A 63 10.90 -3.87 3.04
N GLN A 64 11.19 -5.16 3.16
CA GLN A 64 11.74 -5.98 2.10
C GLN A 64 10.64 -6.89 1.55
N LEU A 65 10.08 -6.51 0.41
CA LEU A 65 9.04 -7.27 -0.27
C LEU A 65 9.57 -8.55 -0.92
N LEU A 66 8.69 -9.53 -1.07
CA LEU A 66 9.00 -10.84 -1.63
C LEU A 66 9.21 -10.77 -3.16
N PRO A 67 10.01 -11.67 -3.75
CA PRO A 67 10.10 -11.79 -5.20
C PRO A 67 8.74 -12.02 -5.86
N GLY A 68 8.50 -11.35 -7.01
CA GLY A 68 7.23 -11.45 -7.74
C GLY A 68 6.04 -10.79 -7.05
N THR A 69 6.31 -9.87 -6.10
CA THR A 69 5.28 -9.08 -5.44
C THR A 69 5.60 -7.59 -5.43
N TYR A 70 4.58 -6.78 -5.18
CA TYR A 70 4.70 -5.38 -4.77
C TYR A 70 3.87 -5.15 -3.50
N GLY A 71 4.12 -4.04 -2.83
CA GLY A 71 3.30 -3.61 -1.70
C GLY A 71 2.24 -2.61 -2.15
N ARG A 72 0.97 -2.87 -1.82
CA ARG A 72 -0.09 -1.89 -2.02
C ARG A 72 -0.47 -1.26 -0.68
N ILE A 73 -0.22 0.04 -0.56
CA ILE A 73 -0.72 0.84 0.55
C ILE A 73 -2.18 1.15 0.26
N ALA A 74 -3.07 0.63 1.07
CA ALA A 74 -4.51 0.73 0.88
C ALA A 74 -5.18 1.49 2.04
N PRO A 75 -6.31 2.17 1.81
CA PRO A 75 -7.05 2.81 2.88
C PRO A 75 -7.63 1.79 3.86
N ARG A 76 -7.86 2.22 5.08
CA ARG A 76 -8.61 1.44 6.07
C ARG A 76 -10.10 1.76 5.95
N SER A 77 -10.92 0.72 5.86
CA SER A 77 -12.38 0.86 5.69
C SER A 77 -13.03 1.80 6.71
N GLY A 78 -12.60 1.73 7.97
CA GLY A 78 -13.14 2.61 9.02
C GLY A 78 -12.78 4.08 8.83
N LEU A 79 -11.55 4.40 8.36
CA LEU A 79 -11.15 5.77 8.07
C LEU A 79 -11.85 6.29 6.81
N ALA A 80 -11.97 5.46 5.78
CA ALA A 80 -12.67 5.84 4.55
C ALA A 80 -14.16 6.11 4.81
N ALA A 81 -14.85 5.18 5.46
CA ALA A 81 -16.30 5.26 5.66
C ALA A 81 -16.75 6.32 6.67
N LYS A 82 -15.97 6.57 7.74
CA LYS A 82 -16.38 7.45 8.85
C LYS A 82 -15.72 8.82 8.82
N HIS A 83 -14.51 8.91 8.25
CA HIS A 83 -13.70 10.13 8.29
C HIS A 83 -13.35 10.66 6.90
N PHE A 84 -13.82 9.99 5.82
CA PHE A 84 -13.55 10.40 4.44
C PHE A 84 -12.05 10.51 4.12
N ILE A 85 -11.25 9.64 4.75
CA ILE A 85 -9.80 9.58 4.53
C ILE A 85 -9.49 8.50 3.50
N ASP A 86 -8.75 8.88 2.46
CA ASP A 86 -8.32 8.00 1.39
C ASP A 86 -6.78 7.96 1.29
N VAL A 87 -6.25 6.97 0.57
CA VAL A 87 -4.81 6.77 0.34
C VAL A 87 -4.49 6.99 -1.13
N GLY A 88 -3.56 7.90 -1.38
CA GLY A 88 -2.96 8.09 -2.71
C GLY A 88 -1.58 7.46 -2.85
N ALA A 89 -1.09 7.35 -4.10
CA ALA A 89 0.26 6.87 -4.41
C ALA A 89 0.63 5.55 -3.67
N GLY A 90 -0.25 4.57 -3.75
CA GLY A 90 -0.21 3.36 -2.92
C GLY A 90 0.74 2.26 -3.40
N VAL A 91 1.61 2.50 -4.39
CA VAL A 91 2.54 1.47 -4.90
C VAL A 91 3.87 1.54 -4.15
N LEU A 92 4.25 0.42 -3.57
CA LEU A 92 5.56 0.23 -2.92
C LEU A 92 6.35 -0.79 -3.73
N ASP A 93 7.41 -0.32 -4.38
CA ASP A 93 8.27 -1.16 -5.21
C ASP A 93 9.10 -2.14 -4.36
N ARG A 94 9.36 -3.32 -4.93
CA ARG A 94 10.09 -4.38 -4.23
C ARG A 94 11.50 -3.99 -3.80
N ASP A 95 12.17 -3.15 -4.57
CA ASP A 95 13.54 -2.69 -4.34
C ASP A 95 13.64 -1.41 -3.51
N PHE A 96 12.51 -0.79 -3.16
CA PHE A 96 12.51 0.35 -2.23
C PHE A 96 12.94 -0.09 -0.82
N ARG A 97 13.81 0.71 -0.17
CA ARG A 97 14.36 0.45 1.17
C ARG A 97 14.27 1.66 2.11
N GLY A 98 13.60 2.72 1.68
CA GLY A 98 13.36 3.89 2.52
C GLY A 98 12.19 3.70 3.50
N SER A 99 11.89 4.75 4.26
CA SER A 99 10.68 4.81 5.08
C SER A 99 9.43 4.76 4.21
N VAL A 100 8.50 3.88 4.55
CA VAL A 100 7.18 3.83 3.89
C VAL A 100 6.40 5.06 4.30
N GLY A 101 6.19 5.97 3.33
CA GLY A 101 5.31 7.12 3.47
C GLY A 101 3.89 6.78 3.04
N VAL A 102 2.91 7.31 3.73
CA VAL A 102 1.49 7.18 3.41
C VAL A 102 0.93 8.54 3.01
N VAL A 103 0.47 8.66 1.77
CA VAL A 103 -0.24 9.86 1.31
C VAL A 103 -1.70 9.73 1.70
N LEU A 104 -2.16 10.52 2.66
CA LEU A 104 -3.57 10.58 3.07
C LEU A 104 -4.25 11.79 2.46
N PHE A 105 -5.38 11.56 1.81
CA PHE A 105 -6.32 12.61 1.38
C PHE A 105 -7.43 12.74 2.41
N ASN A 106 -7.69 13.96 2.83
CA ASN A 106 -8.84 14.30 3.66
C ASN A 106 -9.93 14.92 2.78
N HIS A 107 -10.95 14.13 2.44
CA HIS A 107 -12.12 14.59 1.68
C HIS A 107 -13.22 15.17 2.58
N HIS A 108 -13.00 15.25 3.90
CA HIS A 108 -13.93 15.86 4.81
C HIS A 108 -13.87 17.39 4.80
N THR A 109 -14.88 18.04 5.37
CA THR A 109 -14.95 19.50 5.55
C THR A 109 -14.26 19.98 6.84
N GLU A 110 -13.81 19.05 7.67
CA GLU A 110 -13.06 19.31 8.91
C GLU A 110 -11.65 18.76 8.82
N ALA A 111 -10.74 19.33 9.61
CA ALA A 111 -9.37 18.85 9.69
C ALA A 111 -9.32 17.47 10.36
N PHE A 112 -8.50 16.58 9.82
CA PHE A 112 -8.23 15.27 10.38
C PHE A 112 -6.90 15.29 11.15
N HIS A 113 -6.94 14.86 12.42
CA HIS A 113 -5.76 14.81 13.27
C HIS A 113 -5.24 13.39 13.36
N VAL A 114 -3.94 13.22 13.12
CA VAL A 114 -3.20 11.97 13.28
C VAL A 114 -2.19 12.14 14.39
N ASN A 115 -2.12 11.17 15.30
CA ASN A 115 -1.12 11.10 16.36
C ASN A 115 -0.13 9.97 16.08
N VAL A 116 1.05 10.04 16.73
CA VAL A 116 1.99 8.91 16.72
C VAL A 116 1.29 7.64 17.22
N GLY A 117 1.43 6.55 16.48
CA GLY A 117 0.81 5.26 16.79
C GLY A 117 -0.61 5.07 16.27
N ASP A 118 -1.21 6.07 15.62
CA ASP A 118 -2.50 5.89 14.95
C ASP A 118 -2.34 4.98 13.72
N ARG A 119 -3.32 4.11 13.51
CA ARG A 119 -3.41 3.26 12.31
C ARG A 119 -3.94 4.08 11.15
N ILE A 120 -3.07 4.38 10.18
CA ILE A 120 -3.37 5.31 9.09
C ILE A 120 -3.68 4.63 7.76
N ALA A 121 -3.16 3.42 7.53
CA ALA A 121 -3.34 2.67 6.29
C ALA A 121 -3.14 1.17 6.55
N GLN A 122 -3.19 0.37 5.50
CA GLN A 122 -2.79 -1.03 5.53
C GLN A 122 -1.91 -1.37 4.34
N LEU A 123 -0.90 -2.21 4.57
CA LEU A 123 -0.04 -2.78 3.53
C LEU A 123 -0.56 -4.15 3.12
N ILE A 124 -0.85 -4.32 1.84
CA ILE A 124 -1.19 -5.60 1.22
C ILE A 124 -0.04 -6.00 0.29
N VAL A 125 0.40 -7.25 0.38
CA VAL A 125 1.43 -7.81 -0.52
C VAL A 125 0.72 -8.55 -1.63
N GLU A 126 0.86 -8.04 -2.87
CA GLU A 126 0.16 -8.56 -4.04
C GLU A 126 1.14 -9.12 -5.07
N LYS A 127 0.76 -10.21 -5.74
CA LYS A 127 1.56 -10.81 -6.83
C LYS A 127 1.47 -9.94 -8.08
N ILE A 128 2.60 -9.79 -8.77
CA ILE A 128 2.69 -9.07 -10.04
C ILE A 128 3.57 -9.80 -11.04
N CYS A 129 3.36 -9.49 -12.32
CA CYS A 129 4.30 -9.80 -13.38
C CYS A 129 5.16 -8.56 -13.70
N THR A 130 6.44 -8.78 -13.97
CA THR A 130 7.38 -7.73 -14.40
C THR A 130 7.94 -8.07 -15.79
N PRO A 131 7.12 -8.02 -16.85
CA PRO A 131 7.54 -8.39 -18.20
C PRO A 131 8.54 -7.38 -18.78
N LYS A 132 9.32 -7.83 -19.76
CA LYS A 132 10.08 -6.92 -20.62
C LYS A 132 9.12 -6.25 -21.59
N LEU A 133 9.37 -4.99 -21.90
CA LEU A 133 8.64 -4.27 -22.95
C LEU A 133 9.27 -4.59 -24.31
N LEU A 134 8.43 -4.83 -25.31
CA LEU A 134 8.77 -4.97 -26.70
C LEU A 134 7.84 -4.09 -27.51
N GLU A 135 8.40 -3.14 -28.23
CA GLU A 135 7.64 -2.33 -29.22
C GLU A 135 7.35 -3.18 -30.44
N VAL A 136 6.08 -3.21 -30.84
CA VAL A 136 5.59 -3.90 -32.03
C VAL A 136 4.82 -2.94 -32.92
N VAL A 137 4.75 -3.23 -34.21
CA VAL A 137 4.03 -2.40 -35.19
C VAL A 137 2.51 -2.56 -35.01
N GLU A 138 2.05 -3.78 -34.69
CA GLU A 138 0.65 -4.12 -34.54
C GLU A 138 0.44 -5.02 -33.32
N LEU A 139 -0.71 -4.87 -32.66
CA LEU A 139 -1.19 -5.76 -31.62
C LEU A 139 -2.23 -6.71 -32.23
N ASP A 140 -2.43 -7.85 -31.58
CA ASP A 140 -3.48 -8.79 -31.95
C ASP A 140 -4.88 -8.16 -31.84
N GLU A 141 -5.78 -8.59 -32.70
CA GLU A 141 -7.18 -8.16 -32.66
C GLU A 141 -7.94 -8.84 -31.51
N THR A 142 -8.84 -8.09 -30.89
CA THR A 142 -9.72 -8.62 -29.83
C THR A 142 -11.16 -8.23 -30.10
N GLU A 143 -12.12 -8.97 -29.54
CA GLU A 143 -13.56 -8.65 -29.65
C GLU A 143 -13.88 -7.23 -29.15
N ARG A 144 -13.20 -6.74 -28.12
CA ARG A 144 -13.38 -5.37 -27.62
C ARG A 144 -12.75 -4.32 -28.52
N GLY A 145 -11.69 -4.64 -29.23
CA GLY A 145 -10.94 -3.73 -30.08
C GLY A 145 -10.52 -2.45 -29.36
N VAL A 146 -10.82 -1.30 -29.96
CA VAL A 146 -10.53 0.05 -29.43
C VAL A 146 -11.61 0.59 -28.49
N GLY A 147 -12.59 -0.20 -28.11
CA GLY A 147 -13.70 0.22 -27.23
C GLY A 147 -13.18 0.67 -25.85
N SER A 148 -13.49 1.93 -25.47
CA SER A 148 -13.07 2.52 -24.20
C SER A 148 -14.28 2.90 -23.33
N PHE A 149 -14.12 3.86 -22.43
CA PHE A 149 -15.10 4.24 -21.40
C PHE A 149 -16.56 4.19 -21.86
N GLY A 150 -17.35 3.27 -21.29
CA GLY A 150 -18.77 3.10 -21.59
C GLY A 150 -19.08 2.27 -22.85
N SER A 151 -18.07 1.69 -23.53
CA SER A 151 -18.29 0.88 -24.74
C SER A 151 -19.09 -0.41 -24.49
N THR A 152 -19.18 -0.86 -23.23
CA THR A 152 -19.94 -2.06 -22.82
C THR A 152 -21.35 -1.76 -22.29
N GLY A 153 -21.81 -0.51 -22.38
CA GLY A 153 -23.15 -0.10 -21.93
C GLY A 153 -23.27 0.09 -20.41
N LYS A 154 -24.49 0.48 -20.00
CA LYS A 154 -24.89 0.58 -18.59
C LYS A 154 -25.87 -0.53 -18.18
N ASP A 155 -26.17 -1.45 -19.10
CA ASP A 155 -27.17 -2.51 -18.90
C ASP A 155 -26.50 -3.81 -18.42
#